data_bb645024ba1c918a1aa68bffc3ca6015
#
_entry.id   bb645024ba1c918a1aa68bffc3ca6015
#
_cell.length_a   1.000
_cell.length_b   1.000
_cell.length_c   1.000
_cell.angle_alpha   90.00
_cell.angle_beta   90.00
_cell.angle_gamma   90.00
#
_symmetry.space_group_name_H-M   'P 1'
#
loop_
_entity.id
_entity.type
_entity.pdbx_description
1 polymer ?
#
loop_
_entity_poly.entity_id
_entity_poly.type
_entity_poly.pdbx_seq_one_letter_code
_entity_poly.pdbx_strand_id
1 'polypeptide(L)'
;HKWLSAALVMTFVDEGKLRLNDTVGKYLPVLTAHGKGNITIAECLSHQTGIDEPKLKQEIQNIRDLSSMDDAIAHIAEMPMDGKPGKVFHYSNAGLQIAAAVIEKISGKNFETLFQERIAKPLKMINTDFGNNKVPVAAGSAVSTPADYINFLTMILNKGTFNGKRILSEKSIAEMQVNRLTPDVKITYTPAQIDSFGYGYGEWVMGDGFISSPGLFGSFPWVDNKNHYCAFLMTYYINTQGRDQRMLDLKTLVDEAIK
;
A
#
# COMPACT_ATOMS: atom_id res chain seq x y z
N HIS A 1 -6.50 0.21 0.63
CA HIS A 1 -5.85 1.53 0.59
C HIS A 1 -4.38 1.42 0.17
N LYS A 2 -3.54 0.73 0.95
CA LYS A 2 -2.10 0.63 0.71
C LYS A 2 -1.77 0.03 -0.66
N TRP A 3 -2.52 -0.98 -1.08
CA TRP A 3 -2.34 -1.62 -2.38
C TRP A 3 -2.58 -0.65 -3.54
N LEU A 4 -3.68 0.11 -3.49
CA LEU A 4 -4.00 1.14 -4.48
C LEU A 4 -2.90 2.20 -4.57
N SER A 5 -2.43 2.66 -3.41
CA SER A 5 -1.37 3.69 -3.34
C SER A 5 -0.03 3.18 -3.86
N ALA A 6 0.36 1.96 -3.51
CA ALA A 6 1.57 1.35 -4.04
C ALA A 6 1.50 1.18 -5.56
N ALA A 7 0.37 0.70 -6.09
CA ALA A 7 0.14 0.61 -7.53
C ALA A 7 0.27 1.96 -8.23
N LEU A 8 -0.29 3.03 -7.64
CA LEU A 8 -0.15 4.39 -8.17
C LEU A 8 1.31 4.82 -8.22
N VAL A 9 2.08 4.62 -7.16
CA VAL A 9 3.52 4.93 -7.13
C VAL A 9 4.27 4.16 -8.22
N MET A 10 3.94 2.88 -8.41
CA MET A 10 4.57 2.04 -9.43
C MET A 10 4.30 2.51 -10.87
N THR A 11 3.23 3.27 -11.13
CA THR A 11 3.06 3.89 -12.45
C THR A 11 4.15 4.90 -12.78
N PHE A 12 4.68 5.59 -11.78
CA PHE A 12 5.83 6.51 -11.95
C PHE A 12 7.13 5.75 -12.17
N VAL A 13 7.28 4.60 -11.55
CA VAL A 13 8.43 3.70 -11.78
C VAL A 13 8.41 3.19 -13.22
N ASP A 14 7.25 2.76 -13.72
CA ASP A 14 7.08 2.29 -15.10
C ASP A 14 7.41 3.37 -16.14
N GLU A 15 7.11 4.62 -15.84
CA GLU A 15 7.43 5.75 -16.73
C GLU A 15 8.89 6.22 -16.63
N GLY A 16 9.71 5.60 -15.76
CA GLY A 16 11.08 6.02 -15.51
C GLY A 16 11.24 7.35 -14.79
N LYS A 17 10.16 7.90 -14.22
CA LYS A 17 10.14 9.16 -13.46
C LYS A 17 10.59 9.00 -12.02
N LEU A 18 10.57 7.79 -11.51
CA LEU A 18 10.93 7.41 -10.15
C LEU A 18 11.64 6.06 -10.19
N ARG A 19 12.65 5.88 -9.34
CA ARG A 19 13.30 4.59 -9.11
C ARG A 19 12.99 4.08 -7.71
N LEU A 20 12.86 2.78 -7.56
CA LEU A 20 12.63 2.16 -6.25
C LEU A 20 13.78 2.41 -5.26
N ASN A 21 14.99 2.57 -5.74
CA ASN A 21 16.17 2.93 -4.93
C ASN A 21 16.45 4.43 -4.82
N ASP A 22 15.60 5.30 -5.39
CA ASP A 22 15.68 6.73 -5.12
C ASP A 22 15.45 6.99 -3.64
N THR A 23 16.25 7.90 -3.07
CA THR A 23 16.11 8.32 -1.68
C THR A 23 15.08 9.45 -1.57
N VAL A 24 14.29 9.43 -0.52
CA VAL A 24 13.19 10.40 -0.34
C VAL A 24 13.70 11.82 -0.11
N GLY A 25 14.92 11.97 0.43
CA GLY A 25 15.56 13.27 0.62
C GLY A 25 15.82 14.04 -0.68
N LYS A 26 15.92 13.34 -1.81
CA LYS A 26 16.02 13.95 -3.14
C LYS A 26 14.81 14.83 -3.46
N TYR A 27 13.62 14.46 -2.98
CA TYR A 27 12.36 15.15 -3.26
C TYR A 27 11.83 15.94 -2.07
N LEU A 28 12.15 15.51 -0.85
CA LEU A 28 11.60 16.02 0.41
C LEU A 28 12.74 16.39 1.38
N PRO A 29 13.36 17.58 1.22
CA PRO A 29 14.53 17.97 2.02
C PRO A 29 14.30 17.98 3.54
N VAL A 30 13.05 18.18 4.00
CA VAL A 30 12.71 18.15 5.43
C VAL A 30 13.04 16.78 6.05
N LEU A 31 12.93 15.68 5.30
CA LEU A 31 13.30 14.37 5.77
C LEU A 31 14.82 14.24 5.97
N THR A 32 15.62 14.84 5.09
CA THR A 32 17.08 14.91 5.24
C THR A 32 17.46 15.69 6.50
N ALA A 33 16.80 16.83 6.74
CA ALA A 33 17.02 17.65 7.92
C ALA A 33 16.75 16.90 9.25
N HIS A 34 15.91 15.87 9.23
CA HIS A 34 15.56 15.02 10.38
C HIS A 34 16.22 13.62 10.34
N GLY A 35 17.28 13.46 9.54
CA GLY A 35 18.02 12.18 9.46
C GLY A 35 17.30 11.04 8.74
N LYS A 36 16.25 11.33 7.97
CA LYS A 36 15.41 10.36 7.25
C LYS A 36 15.56 10.42 5.72
N GLY A 37 16.46 11.27 5.22
CA GLY A 37 16.61 11.49 3.78
C GLY A 37 17.12 10.29 2.99
N ASN A 38 17.77 9.32 3.62
CA ASN A 38 18.32 8.11 2.99
C ASN A 38 17.30 6.97 2.82
N ILE A 39 16.10 7.12 3.35
CA ILE A 39 15.02 6.15 3.14
C ILE A 39 14.71 6.07 1.64
N THR A 40 14.59 4.85 1.12
CA THR A 40 14.27 4.62 -0.30
C THR A 40 12.77 4.49 -0.53
N ILE A 41 12.34 4.66 -1.78
CA ILE A 41 10.94 4.42 -2.18
C ILE A 41 10.55 2.96 -1.91
N ALA A 42 11.44 2.00 -2.19
CA ALA A 42 11.20 0.58 -1.88
C ALA A 42 10.91 0.36 -0.40
N GLU A 43 11.68 0.98 0.49
CA GLU A 43 11.48 0.90 1.94
C GLU A 43 10.16 1.58 2.37
N CYS A 44 9.75 2.66 1.72
CA CYS A 44 8.45 3.29 1.95
C CYS A 44 7.29 2.34 1.62
N LEU A 45 7.34 1.65 0.48
CA LEU A 45 6.27 0.77 0.01
C LEU A 45 6.20 -0.57 0.76
N SER A 46 7.28 -0.98 1.43
CA SER A 46 7.40 -2.25 2.15
C SER A 46 7.39 -2.12 3.68
N HIS A 47 7.05 -0.96 4.23
CA HIS A 47 7.08 -0.69 5.67
C HIS A 47 8.44 -0.90 6.34
N GLN A 48 9.51 -0.62 5.61
CA GLN A 48 10.89 -0.78 6.10
C GLN A 48 11.62 0.56 6.26
N THR A 49 10.88 1.64 6.51
CA THR A 49 11.48 2.97 6.70
C THR A 49 12.30 3.11 7.98
N GLY A 50 12.04 2.29 8.99
CA GLY A 50 12.59 2.45 10.33
C GLY A 50 11.90 3.53 11.17
N ILE A 51 10.85 4.17 10.67
CA ILE A 51 10.07 5.17 11.41
C ILE A 51 9.15 4.47 12.40
N ASP A 52 9.24 4.87 13.67
CA ASP A 52 8.37 4.42 14.75
C ASP A 52 7.11 5.29 14.79
N GLU A 53 6.09 4.88 14.03
CA GLU A 53 4.80 5.56 13.97
C GLU A 53 3.88 5.04 15.06
N PRO A 54 3.46 5.89 16.01
CA PRO A 54 2.55 5.45 17.07
C PRO A 54 1.11 5.31 16.55
N LYS A 55 0.40 4.28 17.03
CA LYS A 55 -1.07 4.12 16.94
C LYS A 55 -1.70 4.48 15.57
N LEU A 56 -1.65 3.57 14.62
CA LEU A 56 -2.17 3.69 13.25
C LEU A 56 -3.48 4.49 13.09
N LYS A 57 -4.48 4.25 13.95
CA LYS A 57 -5.78 4.95 13.87
C LYS A 57 -5.65 6.44 14.20
N GLN A 58 -4.86 6.77 15.21
CA GLN A 58 -4.64 8.15 15.61
C GLN A 58 -3.88 8.91 14.53
N GLU A 59 -2.90 8.29 13.89
CA GLU A 59 -2.12 8.92 12.82
C GLU A 59 -2.95 9.19 11.56
N ILE A 60 -3.93 8.35 11.23
CA ILE A 60 -4.86 8.66 10.14
C ILE A 60 -5.61 9.97 10.43
N GLN A 61 -6.08 10.17 11.66
CA GLN A 61 -6.77 11.40 12.03
C GLN A 61 -5.80 12.57 12.09
N ASN A 62 -4.62 12.41 12.69
CA ASN A 62 -3.60 13.46 12.77
C ASN A 62 -3.25 13.99 11.37
N ILE A 63 -3.00 13.11 10.40
CA ILE A 63 -2.68 13.49 9.02
C ILE A 63 -3.86 14.22 8.36
N ARG A 64 -5.09 13.75 8.56
CA ARG A 64 -6.29 14.40 8.01
C ARG A 64 -6.49 15.83 8.48
N ASP A 65 -6.13 16.10 9.73
CA ASP A 65 -6.31 17.40 10.35
C ASP A 65 -5.26 18.43 9.94
N LEU A 66 -4.20 17.98 9.21
CA LEU A 66 -3.17 18.88 8.71
C LEU A 66 -3.62 19.68 7.49
N SER A 67 -2.95 20.81 7.25
CA SER A 67 -3.38 21.78 6.23
C SER A 67 -2.83 21.49 4.84
N SER A 68 -1.72 20.73 4.74
CA SER A 68 -1.04 20.43 3.48
C SER A 68 -0.26 19.11 3.55
N MET A 69 0.10 18.59 2.38
CA MET A 69 1.00 17.44 2.30
C MET A 69 2.37 17.76 2.90
N ASP A 70 2.87 18.99 2.72
CA ASP A 70 4.15 19.40 3.32
C ASP A 70 4.10 19.39 4.85
N ASP A 71 2.97 19.81 5.47
CA ASP A 71 2.77 19.69 6.91
C ASP A 71 2.72 18.23 7.36
N ALA A 72 2.09 17.35 6.57
CA ALA A 72 2.07 15.92 6.86
C ALA A 72 3.47 15.30 6.85
N ILE A 73 4.31 15.68 5.89
CA ILE A 73 5.69 15.20 5.81
C ILE A 73 6.55 15.80 6.94
N ALA A 74 6.36 17.06 7.30
CA ALA A 74 7.02 17.67 8.45
C ALA A 74 6.66 16.94 9.76
N HIS A 75 5.39 16.60 9.95
CA HIS A 75 4.93 15.80 11.09
C HIS A 75 5.60 14.41 11.12
N ILE A 76 5.65 13.71 10.00
CA ILE A 76 6.33 12.41 9.90
C ILE A 76 7.85 12.55 10.14
N ALA A 77 8.45 13.62 9.65
CA ALA A 77 9.88 13.87 9.85
C ALA A 77 10.30 13.94 11.33
N GLU A 78 9.41 14.39 12.20
CA GLU A 78 9.63 14.49 13.65
C GLU A 78 9.45 13.17 14.41
N MET A 79 8.86 12.14 13.79
CA MET A 79 8.68 10.84 14.43
C MET A 79 10.02 10.19 14.76
N PRO A 80 10.12 9.43 15.87
CA PRO A 80 11.34 8.70 16.21
C PRO A 80 11.59 7.55 15.22
N MET A 81 12.80 7.00 15.27
CA MET A 81 13.21 5.81 14.54
C MET A 81 13.30 4.63 15.51
N ASP A 82 12.81 3.45 15.14
CA ASP A 82 12.98 2.19 15.89
C ASP A 82 14.03 1.25 15.27
N GLY A 83 14.64 1.69 14.19
CA GLY A 83 15.72 0.96 13.52
C GLY A 83 16.20 1.64 12.26
N LYS A 84 17.17 1.01 11.60
CA LYS A 84 17.73 1.52 10.35
C LYS A 84 16.78 1.18 9.18
N PRO A 85 16.64 2.06 8.18
CA PRO A 85 15.92 1.75 6.94
C PRO A 85 16.41 0.42 6.32
N GLY A 86 15.48 -0.41 5.88
CA GLY A 86 15.76 -1.72 5.30
C GLY A 86 16.10 -2.83 6.30
N LYS A 87 16.19 -2.55 7.60
CA LYS A 87 16.54 -3.52 8.65
C LYS A 87 15.41 -3.86 9.61
N VAL A 88 14.36 -3.05 9.63
CA VAL A 88 13.19 -3.27 10.47
C VAL A 88 11.92 -3.16 9.62
N PHE A 89 10.93 -3.97 9.97
CA PHE A 89 9.56 -3.87 9.45
C PHE A 89 8.66 -3.31 10.55
N HIS A 90 8.13 -2.12 10.30
CA HIS A 90 7.16 -1.46 11.16
C HIS A 90 5.93 -1.09 10.31
N TYR A 91 4.87 -1.87 10.40
CA TYR A 91 3.66 -1.61 9.61
C TYR A 91 3.03 -0.26 10.02
N SER A 92 2.99 0.69 9.09
CA SER A 92 2.67 2.09 9.38
C SER A 92 1.93 2.77 8.22
N ASN A 93 1.57 4.05 8.41
CA ASN A 93 1.08 4.90 7.33
C ASN A 93 2.21 5.76 6.74
N ALA A 94 3.26 6.01 7.50
CA ALA A 94 4.31 6.99 7.19
C ALA A 94 4.96 6.74 5.82
N GLY A 95 5.39 5.52 5.53
CA GLY A 95 6.07 5.21 4.27
C GLY A 95 5.23 5.52 3.03
N LEU A 96 3.95 5.12 3.03
CA LEU A 96 3.06 5.41 1.89
C LEU A 96 2.72 6.89 1.78
N GLN A 97 2.63 7.61 2.90
CA GLN A 97 2.42 9.06 2.90
C GLN A 97 3.63 9.78 2.30
N ILE A 98 4.83 9.36 2.64
CA ILE A 98 6.08 9.87 2.05
C ILE A 98 6.10 9.60 0.53
N ALA A 99 5.83 8.37 0.11
CA ALA A 99 5.79 8.03 -1.31
C ALA A 99 4.74 8.83 -2.08
N ALA A 100 3.56 9.06 -1.48
CA ALA A 100 2.53 9.94 -2.04
C ALA A 100 3.03 11.37 -2.24
N ALA A 101 3.70 11.94 -1.24
CA ALA A 101 4.29 13.28 -1.35
C ALA A 101 5.36 13.35 -2.45
N VAL A 102 6.17 12.30 -2.60
CA VAL A 102 7.20 12.23 -3.66
C VAL A 102 6.56 12.30 -5.04
N ILE A 103 5.50 11.54 -5.32
CA ILE A 103 4.86 11.58 -6.65
C ILE A 103 4.11 12.91 -6.88
N GLU A 104 3.62 13.57 -5.84
CA GLU A 104 3.11 14.95 -5.96
C GLU A 104 4.21 15.94 -6.38
N LYS A 105 5.40 15.84 -5.76
CA LYS A 105 6.55 16.70 -6.12
C LYS A 105 7.00 16.47 -7.57
N ILE A 106 7.05 15.21 -8.02
CA ILE A 106 7.44 14.86 -9.39
C ILE A 106 6.45 15.41 -10.41
N SER A 107 5.14 15.29 -10.14
CA SER A 107 4.08 15.58 -11.12
C SER A 107 3.52 16.99 -11.05
N GLY A 108 3.66 17.67 -9.92
CA GLY A 108 2.97 18.94 -9.66
C GLY A 108 1.46 18.81 -9.47
N LYS A 109 0.94 17.58 -9.31
CA LYS A 109 -0.48 17.29 -9.11
C LYS A 109 -0.69 16.68 -7.72
N ASN A 110 -1.89 16.90 -7.14
CA ASN A 110 -2.22 16.25 -5.87
C ASN A 110 -2.49 14.75 -6.06
N PHE A 111 -2.36 14.02 -4.95
CA PHE A 111 -2.46 12.57 -4.91
C PHE A 111 -3.80 12.03 -5.44
N GLU A 112 -4.93 12.65 -5.06
CA GLU A 112 -6.25 12.22 -5.53
C GLU A 112 -6.38 12.37 -7.05
N THR A 113 -5.94 13.50 -7.60
CA THR A 113 -5.91 13.70 -9.06
C THR A 113 -5.11 12.63 -9.76
N LEU A 114 -3.92 12.32 -9.24
CA LEU A 114 -3.06 11.27 -9.79
C LEU A 114 -3.71 9.90 -9.71
N PHE A 115 -4.36 9.58 -8.59
CA PHE A 115 -5.08 8.32 -8.42
C PHE A 115 -6.23 8.20 -9.42
N GLN A 116 -7.03 9.25 -9.57
CA GLN A 116 -8.14 9.26 -10.53
C GLN A 116 -7.63 9.09 -11.97
N GLU A 117 -6.61 9.82 -12.38
CA GLU A 117 -6.09 9.79 -13.75
C GLU A 117 -5.43 8.47 -14.10
N ARG A 118 -4.65 7.89 -13.18
CA ARG A 118 -3.76 6.76 -13.47
C ARG A 118 -4.33 5.39 -13.09
N ILE A 119 -5.23 5.34 -12.10
CA ILE A 119 -5.78 4.10 -11.56
C ILE A 119 -7.30 4.05 -11.72
N ALA A 120 -8.03 4.96 -11.08
CA ALA A 120 -9.48 4.83 -10.97
C ALA A 120 -10.20 4.90 -12.33
N LYS A 121 -9.95 5.95 -13.12
CA LYS A 121 -10.59 6.09 -14.44
C LYS A 121 -10.23 4.96 -15.41
N PRO A 122 -8.94 4.60 -15.61
CA PRO A 122 -8.57 3.49 -16.49
C PRO A 122 -9.18 2.16 -16.08
N LEU A 123 -9.38 1.92 -14.78
CA LEU A 123 -9.98 0.70 -14.23
C LEU A 123 -11.51 0.81 -14.06
N LYS A 124 -12.12 1.92 -14.47
CA LYS A 124 -13.57 2.16 -14.31
C LYS A 124 -14.05 2.08 -12.86
N MET A 125 -13.21 2.51 -11.92
CA MET A 125 -13.51 2.55 -10.49
C MET A 125 -14.20 3.87 -10.14
N ILE A 126 -15.44 4.02 -10.57
CA ILE A 126 -16.19 5.30 -10.54
C ILE A 126 -16.65 5.73 -9.14
N ASN A 127 -16.65 4.81 -8.19
CA ASN A 127 -17.05 5.03 -6.79
C ASN A 127 -15.86 4.84 -5.83
N THR A 128 -14.66 5.09 -6.32
CA THR A 128 -13.43 4.91 -5.53
C THR A 128 -12.63 6.21 -5.51
N ASP A 129 -12.35 6.69 -4.30
CA ASP A 129 -11.55 7.89 -4.06
C ASP A 129 -10.84 7.84 -2.70
N PHE A 130 -9.92 8.77 -2.47
CA PHE A 130 -9.23 8.95 -1.17
C PHE A 130 -9.87 10.05 -0.30
N GLY A 131 -11.07 10.51 -0.66
CA GLY A 131 -11.83 11.52 0.06
C GLY A 131 -11.43 12.97 -0.28
N ASN A 132 -12.17 13.90 0.29
CA ASN A 132 -12.03 15.34 0.05
C ASN A 132 -11.21 16.07 1.12
N ASN A 133 -10.42 15.35 1.92
CA ASN A 133 -9.56 15.98 2.92
C ASN A 133 -8.44 16.77 2.23
N LYS A 134 -7.99 17.86 2.88
CA LYS A 134 -6.85 18.65 2.38
C LYS A 134 -5.60 17.80 2.19
N VAL A 135 -5.41 16.82 3.07
CA VAL A 135 -4.36 15.82 2.99
C VAL A 135 -5.00 14.44 2.87
N PRO A 136 -4.98 13.81 1.69
CA PRO A 136 -5.41 12.43 1.56
C PRO A 136 -4.44 11.52 2.30
N VAL A 137 -4.96 10.60 3.09
CA VAL A 137 -4.13 9.59 3.76
C VAL A 137 -3.90 8.42 2.83
N ALA A 138 -2.76 8.39 2.19
CA ALA A 138 -2.41 7.38 1.19
C ALA A 138 -2.52 5.94 1.72
N ALA A 139 -2.33 5.74 3.00
CA ALA A 139 -2.40 4.42 3.64
C ALA A 139 -3.79 4.06 4.19
N GLY A 140 -4.76 4.99 4.24
CA GLY A 140 -5.94 4.72 5.04
C GLY A 140 -7.26 5.41 4.71
N SER A 141 -7.34 6.33 3.76
CA SER A 141 -8.57 7.10 3.54
C SER A 141 -9.42 6.69 2.33
N ALA A 142 -8.96 5.74 1.52
CA ALA A 142 -9.73 5.33 0.36
C ALA A 142 -11.08 4.70 0.74
N VAL A 143 -12.10 5.06 -0.01
CA VAL A 143 -13.40 4.38 -0.05
C VAL A 143 -13.59 3.73 -1.40
N SER A 144 -14.32 2.63 -1.46
CA SER A 144 -14.54 1.88 -2.70
C SER A 144 -15.80 1.03 -2.60
N THR A 145 -16.16 0.40 -3.70
CA THR A 145 -17.22 -0.62 -3.75
C THR A 145 -16.61 -1.96 -4.16
N PRO A 146 -17.28 -3.10 -3.87
CA PRO A 146 -16.83 -4.41 -4.36
C PRO A 146 -16.65 -4.44 -5.88
N ALA A 147 -17.59 -3.85 -6.63
CA ALA A 147 -17.55 -3.81 -8.10
C ALA A 147 -16.31 -3.05 -8.62
N ASP A 148 -15.99 -1.92 -8.02
CA ASP A 148 -14.80 -1.15 -8.39
C ASP A 148 -13.51 -1.88 -8.03
N TYR A 149 -13.45 -2.39 -6.79
CA TYR A 149 -12.23 -3.02 -6.30
C TYR A 149 -11.89 -4.32 -7.04
N ILE A 150 -12.91 -5.07 -7.52
CA ILE A 150 -12.67 -6.26 -8.33
C ILE A 150 -12.00 -5.91 -9.67
N ASN A 151 -12.25 -4.73 -10.23
CA ASN A 151 -11.54 -4.26 -11.43
C ASN A 151 -10.04 -4.09 -11.17
N PHE A 152 -9.69 -3.52 -10.00
CA PHE A 152 -8.29 -3.42 -9.57
C PHE A 152 -7.66 -4.80 -9.38
N LEU A 153 -8.34 -5.72 -8.70
CA LEU A 153 -7.84 -7.09 -8.49
C LEU A 153 -7.69 -7.85 -9.81
N THR A 154 -8.60 -7.63 -10.76
CA THR A 154 -8.52 -8.21 -12.12
C THR A 154 -7.27 -7.71 -12.84
N MET A 155 -6.97 -6.42 -12.74
CA MET A 155 -5.74 -5.85 -13.30
C MET A 155 -4.49 -6.49 -12.69
N ILE A 156 -4.44 -6.67 -11.37
CA ILE A 156 -3.33 -7.35 -10.69
C ILE A 156 -3.20 -8.80 -11.17
N LEU A 157 -4.30 -9.56 -11.18
CA LEU A 157 -4.35 -10.95 -11.64
C LEU A 157 -3.87 -11.10 -13.09
N ASN A 158 -4.23 -10.16 -13.95
CA ASN A 158 -3.86 -10.12 -15.36
C ASN A 158 -2.50 -9.41 -15.59
N LYS A 159 -1.64 -9.42 -14.57
CA LYS A 159 -0.26 -8.91 -14.65
C LYS A 159 -0.16 -7.48 -15.22
N GLY A 160 -1.08 -6.62 -14.78
CA GLY A 160 -1.06 -5.19 -15.08
C GLY A 160 -1.96 -4.75 -16.23
N THR A 161 -2.79 -5.63 -16.80
CA THR A 161 -3.74 -5.28 -17.88
C THR A 161 -5.20 -5.38 -17.42
N PHE A 162 -6.01 -4.47 -17.93
CA PHE A 162 -7.46 -4.46 -17.72
C PHE A 162 -8.18 -4.06 -19.00
N ASN A 163 -9.12 -4.87 -19.47
CA ASN A 163 -9.87 -4.65 -20.71
C ASN A 163 -8.96 -4.33 -21.92
N GLY A 164 -7.85 -5.07 -22.04
CA GLY A 164 -6.88 -4.88 -23.13
C GLY A 164 -5.95 -3.67 -22.96
N LYS A 165 -6.11 -2.88 -21.90
CA LYS A 165 -5.28 -1.71 -21.61
C LYS A 165 -4.25 -2.03 -20.54
N ARG A 166 -2.99 -1.65 -20.78
CA ARG A 166 -1.93 -1.76 -19.77
C ARG A 166 -1.99 -0.60 -18.80
N ILE A 167 -2.08 -0.94 -17.51
CA ILE A 167 -2.08 0.00 -16.39
C ILE A 167 -0.70 0.01 -15.70
N LEU A 168 -0.16 -1.18 -15.45
CA LEU A 168 1.18 -1.39 -14.90
C LEU A 168 1.94 -2.40 -15.76
N SER A 169 3.27 -2.31 -15.76
CA SER A 169 4.09 -3.33 -16.39
C SER A 169 3.98 -4.66 -15.65
N GLU A 170 4.16 -5.76 -16.36
CA GLU A 170 4.25 -7.09 -15.75
C GLU A 170 5.39 -7.16 -14.72
N LYS A 171 6.50 -6.48 -15.01
CA LYS A 171 7.63 -6.35 -14.09
C LYS A 171 7.22 -5.66 -12.78
N SER A 172 6.47 -4.56 -12.84
CA SER A 172 6.02 -3.85 -11.63
C SER A 172 5.07 -4.71 -10.80
N ILE A 173 4.15 -5.45 -11.42
CA ILE A 173 3.29 -6.39 -10.71
C ILE A 173 4.13 -7.46 -10.00
N ALA A 174 5.10 -8.05 -10.70
CA ALA A 174 5.99 -9.05 -10.09
C ALA A 174 6.81 -8.48 -8.93
N GLU A 175 7.36 -7.27 -9.08
CA GLU A 175 8.11 -6.59 -8.02
C GLU A 175 7.26 -6.31 -6.78
N MET A 176 5.99 -5.93 -6.94
CA MET A 176 5.08 -5.69 -5.83
C MET A 176 4.85 -6.95 -4.98
N GLN A 177 4.88 -8.13 -5.61
CA GLN A 177 4.56 -9.42 -4.99
C GLN A 177 5.77 -10.13 -4.35
N VAL A 178 6.97 -9.58 -4.47
CA VAL A 178 8.16 -10.15 -3.83
C VAL A 178 8.07 -9.98 -2.31
N ASN A 179 8.20 -11.09 -1.58
CA ASN A 179 8.28 -11.02 -0.12
C ASN A 179 9.59 -10.34 0.31
N ARG A 180 9.45 -9.19 0.99
CA ARG A 180 10.55 -8.36 1.48
C ARG A 180 10.90 -8.62 2.95
N LEU A 181 10.12 -9.47 3.63
CA LEU A 181 10.40 -9.88 5.00
C LEU A 181 11.40 -11.02 4.99
N THR A 182 12.68 -10.68 4.78
CA THR A 182 13.78 -11.61 4.83
C THR A 182 14.24 -11.84 6.28
N PRO A 183 15.01 -12.94 6.58
CA PRO A 183 15.42 -13.23 7.96
C PRO A 183 16.25 -12.15 8.65
N ASP A 184 16.90 -11.25 7.89
CA ASP A 184 17.68 -10.13 8.41
C ASP A 184 16.84 -8.88 8.75
N VAL A 185 15.55 -8.88 8.43
CA VAL A 185 14.61 -7.82 8.76
C VAL A 185 13.92 -8.13 10.08
N LYS A 186 14.14 -7.28 11.09
CA LYS A 186 13.49 -7.39 12.39
C LYS A 186 12.07 -6.82 12.32
N ILE A 187 11.07 -7.59 12.76
CA ILE A 187 9.69 -7.10 12.88
C ILE A 187 9.56 -6.36 14.22
N THR A 188 9.36 -5.05 14.17
CA THR A 188 9.11 -4.20 15.34
C THR A 188 7.62 -4.01 15.60
N TYR A 189 6.82 -3.96 14.53
CA TYR A 189 5.36 -3.96 14.63
C TYR A 189 4.72 -4.59 13.39
N THR A 190 3.75 -5.48 13.62
CA THR A 190 2.89 -6.06 12.58
C THR A 190 1.48 -6.29 13.09
N PRO A 191 0.43 -6.00 12.30
CA PRO A 191 -0.93 -6.41 12.61
C PRO A 191 -1.23 -7.86 12.21
N ALA A 192 -0.32 -8.55 11.52
CA ALA A 192 -0.49 -9.95 11.13
C ALA A 192 -0.45 -10.86 12.35
N GLN A 193 -1.34 -11.85 12.37
CA GLN A 193 -1.47 -12.85 13.42
C GLN A 193 -0.87 -14.20 13.02
N ILE A 194 -0.37 -14.30 11.78
CA ILE A 194 0.24 -15.50 11.21
C ILE A 194 1.67 -15.15 10.79
N ASP A 195 2.63 -15.77 11.44
CA ASP A 195 4.06 -15.47 11.30
C ASP A 195 4.61 -15.73 9.89
N SER A 196 3.97 -16.63 9.13
CA SER A 196 4.40 -16.95 7.77
C SER A 196 4.02 -15.90 6.72
N PHE A 197 3.21 -14.89 7.06
CA PHE A 197 2.84 -13.86 6.12
C PHE A 197 4.04 -12.95 5.81
N GLY A 198 4.37 -12.84 4.52
CA GLY A 198 5.33 -11.89 4.01
C GLY A 198 4.68 -10.57 3.60
N TYR A 199 5.49 -9.61 3.19
CA TYR A 199 5.03 -8.31 2.70
C TYR A 199 5.82 -7.87 1.47
N GLY A 200 5.10 -7.41 0.45
CA GLY A 200 5.68 -6.82 -0.75
C GLY A 200 5.54 -5.29 -0.76
N TYR A 201 5.10 -4.73 -1.87
CA TYR A 201 4.82 -3.30 -1.96
C TYR A 201 3.31 -3.03 -1.83
N GLY A 202 2.89 -2.62 -0.62
CA GLY A 202 1.50 -2.29 -0.32
C GLY A 202 0.58 -3.49 -0.14
N GLU A 203 1.11 -4.71 -0.12
CA GLU A 203 0.35 -5.96 -0.08
C GLU A 203 1.04 -7.04 0.74
N TRP A 204 0.24 -7.89 1.37
CA TRP A 204 0.69 -9.09 2.07
C TRP A 204 0.91 -10.22 1.07
N VAL A 205 2.02 -10.90 1.21
CA VAL A 205 2.33 -12.16 0.51
C VAL A 205 1.98 -13.29 1.49
N MET A 206 0.79 -13.88 1.30
CA MET A 206 0.19 -14.80 2.26
C MET A 206 0.52 -16.27 1.98
N GLY A 207 1.30 -16.54 0.94
CA GLY A 207 1.79 -17.86 0.53
C GLY A 207 1.39 -18.19 -0.91
N ASP A 208 2.09 -19.11 -1.51
CA ASP A 208 1.85 -19.80 -2.81
C ASP A 208 0.98 -19.06 -3.86
N GLY A 209 1.37 -17.83 -4.21
CA GLY A 209 0.64 -16.99 -5.14
C GLY A 209 -0.60 -16.28 -4.55
N PHE A 210 -0.85 -16.43 -3.26
CA PHE A 210 -1.95 -15.77 -2.54
C PHE A 210 -1.50 -14.41 -2.01
N ILE A 211 -2.06 -13.35 -2.59
CA ILE A 211 -1.75 -11.95 -2.30
C ILE A 211 -2.99 -11.25 -1.80
N SER A 212 -2.86 -10.40 -0.78
CA SER A 212 -3.98 -9.65 -0.21
C SER A 212 -3.54 -8.34 0.43
N SER A 213 -4.49 -7.42 0.59
CA SER A 213 -4.32 -6.21 1.40
C SER A 213 -5.60 -5.94 2.20
N PRO A 214 -5.82 -6.70 3.30
CA PRO A 214 -7.01 -6.57 4.12
C PRO A 214 -7.17 -5.20 4.74
N GLY A 215 -8.41 -4.73 4.83
CA GLY A 215 -8.74 -3.46 5.46
C GLY A 215 -8.96 -3.58 6.96
N LEU A 216 -8.68 -2.48 7.69
CA LEU A 216 -8.87 -2.41 9.13
C LEU A 216 -10.31 -2.73 9.56
N PHE A 217 -11.29 -2.34 8.74
CA PHE A 217 -12.72 -2.50 9.00
C PHE A 217 -13.32 -3.81 8.46
N GLY A 218 -12.50 -4.78 8.06
CA GLY A 218 -12.95 -6.12 7.71
C GLY A 218 -13.00 -6.44 6.23
N SER A 219 -12.68 -5.51 5.34
CA SER A 219 -12.60 -5.82 3.91
C SER A 219 -11.46 -6.82 3.63
N PHE A 220 -11.74 -7.80 2.78
CA PHE A 220 -10.78 -8.84 2.42
C PHE A 220 -10.75 -9.03 0.90
N PRO A 221 -9.89 -8.26 0.20
CA PRO A 221 -9.57 -8.49 -1.20
C PRO A 221 -8.44 -9.49 -1.32
N TRP A 222 -8.48 -10.38 -2.34
CA TRP A 222 -7.33 -11.22 -2.63
C TRP A 222 -7.21 -11.58 -4.11
N VAL A 223 -5.99 -11.92 -4.49
CA VAL A 223 -5.64 -12.49 -5.78
C VAL A 223 -4.96 -13.83 -5.52
N ASP A 224 -5.39 -14.86 -6.23
CA ASP A 224 -4.75 -16.16 -6.26
C ASP A 224 -4.15 -16.40 -7.65
N ASN A 225 -2.84 -16.20 -7.75
CA ASN A 225 -2.12 -16.37 -9.01
C ASN A 225 -2.02 -17.86 -9.43
N LYS A 226 -2.04 -18.77 -8.46
CA LYS A 226 -1.94 -20.20 -8.70
C LYS A 226 -3.22 -20.77 -9.30
N ASN A 227 -4.37 -20.43 -8.72
CA ASN A 227 -5.68 -20.88 -9.17
C ASN A 227 -6.33 -19.90 -10.16
N HIS A 228 -5.66 -18.79 -10.45
CA HIS A 228 -6.04 -17.78 -11.44
C HIS A 228 -7.42 -17.19 -11.21
N TYR A 229 -7.69 -16.71 -10.01
CA TYR A 229 -8.89 -15.95 -9.68
C TYR A 229 -8.60 -14.82 -8.69
N CYS A 230 -9.53 -13.88 -8.60
CA CYS A 230 -9.54 -12.88 -7.56
C CYS A 230 -10.93 -12.78 -6.92
N ALA A 231 -10.98 -12.32 -5.68
CA ALA A 231 -12.22 -12.17 -4.95
C ALA A 231 -12.14 -11.01 -3.96
N PHE A 232 -13.29 -10.52 -3.56
CA PHE A 232 -13.41 -9.45 -2.59
C PHE A 232 -14.61 -9.64 -1.67
N LEU A 233 -14.35 -9.87 -0.39
CA LEU A 233 -15.35 -9.80 0.66
C LEU A 233 -15.33 -8.39 1.26
N MET A 234 -16.45 -7.68 1.23
CA MET A 234 -16.62 -6.42 1.91
C MET A 234 -17.53 -6.59 3.11
N THR A 235 -16.98 -6.37 4.30
CA THR A 235 -17.71 -6.40 5.56
C THR A 235 -17.36 -5.16 6.38
N TYR A 236 -18.19 -4.86 7.37
CA TYR A 236 -17.85 -3.94 8.44
C TYR A 236 -17.74 -4.72 9.75
N TYR A 237 -16.52 -5.19 10.06
CA TYR A 237 -16.25 -6.00 11.23
C TYR A 237 -14.86 -5.65 11.78
N ILE A 238 -14.85 -4.97 12.91
CA ILE A 238 -13.62 -4.39 13.49
C ILE A 238 -12.93 -5.28 14.53
N ASN A 239 -13.51 -6.43 14.88
CA ASN A 239 -12.85 -7.39 15.77
C ASN A 239 -11.71 -8.09 15.04
N THR A 240 -10.48 -7.81 15.44
CA THR A 240 -9.28 -8.37 14.82
C THR A 240 -8.87 -9.74 15.38
N GLN A 241 -9.42 -10.16 16.53
CA GLN A 241 -9.07 -11.45 17.12
C GLN A 241 -9.42 -12.60 16.18
N GLY A 242 -8.43 -13.43 15.83
CA GLY A 242 -8.58 -14.56 14.90
C GLY A 242 -8.94 -14.16 13.45
N ARG A 243 -8.77 -12.90 13.08
CA ARG A 243 -9.12 -12.38 11.74
C ARG A 243 -8.38 -13.12 10.63
N ASP A 244 -7.08 -13.29 10.78
CA ASP A 244 -6.25 -13.85 9.71
C ASP A 244 -6.62 -15.34 9.49
N GLN A 245 -6.94 -16.08 10.55
CA GLN A 245 -7.44 -17.46 10.42
C GLN A 245 -8.79 -17.50 9.70
N ARG A 246 -9.74 -16.61 10.04
CA ARG A 246 -11.03 -16.54 9.34
C ARG A 246 -10.87 -16.22 7.85
N MET A 247 -9.90 -15.39 7.50
CA MET A 247 -9.58 -15.07 6.09
C MET A 247 -9.05 -16.31 5.36
N LEU A 248 -8.15 -17.07 5.98
CA LEU A 248 -7.64 -18.32 5.42
C LEU A 248 -8.72 -19.38 5.27
N ASP A 249 -9.60 -19.52 6.28
CA ASP A 249 -10.72 -20.47 6.24
C ASP A 249 -11.69 -20.12 5.09
N LEU A 250 -12.04 -18.83 4.94
CA LEU A 250 -12.86 -18.37 3.82
C LEU A 250 -12.21 -18.68 2.47
N LYS A 251 -10.90 -18.35 2.33
CA LYS A 251 -10.18 -18.65 1.10
C LYS A 251 -10.21 -20.14 0.78
N THR A 252 -10.00 -21.00 1.77
CA THR A 252 -10.07 -22.45 1.60
C THR A 252 -11.44 -22.91 1.07
N LEU A 253 -12.53 -22.37 1.66
CA LEU A 253 -13.89 -22.69 1.19
C LEU A 253 -14.12 -22.24 -0.25
N VAL A 254 -13.62 -21.07 -0.63
CA VAL A 254 -13.71 -20.58 -2.02
C VAL A 254 -12.89 -21.46 -2.96
N ASP A 255 -11.67 -21.83 -2.58
CA ASP A 255 -10.81 -22.73 -3.37
C ASP A 255 -11.47 -24.09 -3.62
N GLU A 256 -12.20 -24.61 -2.64
CA GLU A 256 -12.96 -25.86 -2.79
C GLU A 256 -14.18 -25.71 -3.70
N ALA A 257 -14.82 -24.55 -3.67
CA ALA A 257 -16.04 -24.29 -4.45
C ALA A 257 -15.77 -24.05 -5.94
N ILE A 258 -14.56 -23.64 -6.32
CA ILE A 258 -14.18 -23.34 -7.72
C ILE A 258 -13.47 -24.50 -8.42
N LYS A 259 -13.21 -25.62 -7.73
CA LYS A 259 -12.68 -26.87 -8.32
C LYS A 259 -13.78 -27.62 -9.05
#